data_631b9f49440b4248aeb4d8ac6c6ec7a7
#
_entry.id   631b9f49440b4248aeb4d8ac6c6ec7a7
#
_cell.length_a   1.000
_cell.length_b   1.000
_cell.length_c   1.000
_cell.angle_alpha   90.00
_cell.angle_beta   90.00
_cell.angle_gamma   90.00
#
_symmetry.space_group_name_H-M   'P 1'
#
loop_
_entity.id
_entity.type
_entity.pdbx_description
1 polymer ?
#
loop_
_entity_poly.entity_id
_entity_poly.type
_entity_poly.pdbx_seq_one_letter_code
_entity_poly.pdbx_strand_id
1 'polypeptide(L)'
;VSDAVYDSLFGELKDLEVEFPELITPDSPTQRVGNELKGGFTKVSHSSRMLSLNDAFSIKEVENWVNRIEKLLSNKVSEFFMDVKMDGLACALVYQDGIFVQAITRGDSYVGEDVTNNVRTIKSVPLRLRKEGKYSHFLKGRTEIRGEIIMLKKDFKALNVQREKKSEPLFANPRNLAAGTIRQLDPKLVA
;
A
#
# COMPACT_ATOMS: atom_id res chain seq x y z
N VAL A 1 15.34 11.45 13.51
CA VAL A 1 14.84 12.81 13.76
C VAL A 1 13.70 12.68 14.74
N SER A 2 13.62 13.53 15.79
CA SER A 2 12.47 13.54 16.71
C SER A 2 11.24 14.15 16.03
N ASP A 3 10.04 13.83 16.53
CA ASP A 3 8.78 14.34 15.95
C ASP A 3 8.76 15.89 15.94
N ALA A 4 9.22 16.53 17.02
CA ALA A 4 9.28 17.99 17.09
C ALA A 4 10.18 18.62 16.02
N VAL A 5 11.33 18.00 15.70
CA VAL A 5 12.23 18.47 14.63
C VAL A 5 11.60 18.22 13.26
N TYR A 6 10.92 17.08 13.08
CA TYR A 6 10.20 16.79 11.84
C TYR A 6 9.08 17.82 11.60
N ASP A 7 8.28 18.12 12.62
CA ASP A 7 7.17 19.08 12.51
C ASP A 7 7.66 20.50 12.21
N SER A 8 8.79 20.91 12.81
CA SER A 8 9.41 22.20 12.52
C SER A 8 9.88 22.30 11.07
N LEU A 9 10.61 21.28 10.57
CA LEU A 9 11.09 21.25 9.18
C LEU A 9 9.91 21.14 8.18
N PHE A 10 8.86 20.43 8.54
CA PHE A 10 7.67 20.32 7.71
C PHE A 10 6.90 21.65 7.62
N GLY A 11 6.84 22.40 8.73
CA GLY A 11 6.29 23.76 8.74
C GLY A 11 7.10 24.71 7.85
N GLU A 12 8.42 24.74 7.99
CA GLU A 12 9.30 25.53 7.16
C GLU A 12 9.18 25.19 5.67
N LEU A 13 9.11 23.91 5.34
CA LEU A 13 8.87 23.46 3.95
C LEU A 13 7.55 23.99 3.40
N LYS A 14 6.47 23.95 4.19
CA LYS A 14 5.18 24.53 3.79
C LYS A 14 5.25 26.02 3.49
N ASP A 15 5.93 26.76 4.36
CA ASP A 15 6.06 28.21 4.18
C ASP A 15 6.88 28.54 2.92
N LEU A 16 7.97 27.80 2.66
CA LEU A 16 8.74 27.90 1.44
C LEU A 16 7.94 27.56 0.18
N GLU A 17 7.11 26.53 0.21
CA GLU A 17 6.26 26.14 -0.92
C GLU A 17 5.12 27.16 -1.19
N VAL A 18 4.70 27.90 -0.17
CA VAL A 18 3.77 29.03 -0.34
C VAL A 18 4.47 30.22 -0.98
N GLU A 19 5.72 30.51 -0.59
CA GLU A 19 6.51 31.60 -1.13
C GLU A 19 7.00 31.32 -2.57
N PHE A 20 7.33 30.03 -2.86
CA PHE A 20 7.89 29.58 -4.15
C PHE A 20 7.10 28.40 -4.73
N PRO A 21 5.84 28.60 -5.21
CA PRO A 21 4.99 27.51 -5.69
C PRO A 21 5.57 26.71 -6.85
N GLU A 22 6.45 27.32 -7.66
CA GLU A 22 7.13 26.69 -8.79
C GLU A 22 8.16 25.63 -8.37
N LEU A 23 8.58 25.63 -7.11
CA LEU A 23 9.51 24.63 -6.55
C LEU A 23 8.81 23.39 -6.00
N ILE A 24 7.48 23.38 -5.94
CA ILE A 24 6.71 22.23 -5.46
C ILE A 24 6.96 21.02 -6.37
N THR A 25 7.40 19.90 -5.76
CA THR A 25 7.61 18.65 -6.49
C THR A 25 6.53 17.61 -6.13
N PRO A 26 6.17 16.70 -7.07
CA PRO A 26 5.15 15.66 -6.82
C PRO A 26 5.48 14.72 -5.66
N ASP A 27 6.73 14.64 -5.26
CA ASP A 27 7.25 13.81 -4.18
C ASP A 27 7.50 14.60 -2.88
N SER A 28 7.11 15.87 -2.82
CA SER A 28 7.15 16.64 -1.57
C SER A 28 6.27 15.97 -0.49
N PRO A 29 6.73 15.91 0.76
CA PRO A 29 5.91 15.44 1.89
C PRO A 29 4.60 16.22 2.06
N THR A 30 4.55 17.47 1.65
CA THR A 30 3.36 18.33 1.72
C THR A 30 2.27 17.88 0.74
N GLN A 31 2.63 17.16 -0.33
CA GLN A 31 1.73 16.65 -1.37
C GLN A 31 1.09 15.29 -1.00
N ARG A 32 1.22 14.84 0.26
CA ARG A 32 0.67 13.55 0.69
C ARG A 32 -0.85 13.54 0.83
N VAL A 33 -1.45 14.64 1.26
CA VAL A 33 -2.90 14.73 1.46
C VAL A 33 -3.54 15.46 0.28
N GLY A 34 -4.25 14.70 -0.55
CA GLY A 34 -4.98 15.24 -1.70
C GLY A 34 -6.39 15.76 -1.35
N ASN A 35 -7.13 16.18 -2.38
CA ASN A 35 -8.52 16.61 -2.25
C ASN A 35 -9.49 15.42 -2.21
N GLU A 36 -10.70 15.66 -1.65
CA GLU A 36 -11.79 14.70 -1.67
C GLU A 36 -12.16 14.30 -3.10
N LEU A 37 -12.44 13.00 -3.30
CA LEU A 37 -12.88 12.47 -4.57
C LEU A 37 -14.39 12.69 -4.77
N LYS A 38 -14.75 13.41 -5.82
CA LYS A 38 -16.13 13.56 -6.25
C LYS A 38 -16.48 12.42 -7.24
N GLY A 39 -17.54 11.65 -6.93
CA GLY A 39 -18.03 10.58 -7.83
C GLY A 39 -17.43 9.19 -7.63
N GLY A 40 -16.64 8.99 -6.58
CA GLY A 40 -16.05 7.67 -6.24
C GLY A 40 -14.70 7.38 -6.89
N PHE A 41 -14.21 6.14 -6.71
CA PHE A 41 -12.91 5.72 -7.22
C PHE A 41 -12.96 5.37 -8.70
N THR A 42 -11.97 5.86 -9.45
CA THR A 42 -11.78 5.48 -10.84
C THR A 42 -11.33 4.02 -10.96
N LYS A 43 -11.88 3.29 -11.91
CA LYS A 43 -11.44 1.93 -12.23
C LYS A 43 -10.20 1.96 -13.11
N VAL A 44 -9.21 1.14 -12.80
CA VAL A 44 -7.93 1.06 -13.52
C VAL A 44 -7.59 -0.39 -13.81
N SER A 45 -7.26 -0.69 -15.07
CA SER A 45 -6.77 -2.01 -15.47
C SER A 45 -5.32 -2.21 -15.02
N HIS A 46 -5.03 -3.39 -14.49
CA HIS A 46 -3.65 -3.77 -14.16
C HIS A 46 -2.84 -4.07 -15.43
N SER A 47 -1.56 -3.71 -15.41
CA SER A 47 -0.62 -4.03 -16.49
C SER A 47 -0.35 -5.54 -16.62
N SER A 48 -0.47 -6.25 -15.51
CA SER A 48 -0.46 -7.71 -15.44
C SER A 48 -1.36 -8.16 -14.29
N ARG A 49 -1.97 -9.33 -14.42
CA ARG A 49 -2.93 -9.85 -13.43
C ARG A 49 -2.36 -9.87 -12.02
N MET A 50 -3.11 -9.34 -11.04
CA MET A 50 -2.80 -9.47 -9.63
C MET A 50 -3.31 -10.81 -9.10
N LEU A 51 -2.43 -11.82 -9.11
CA LEU A 51 -2.75 -13.17 -8.67
C LEU A 51 -3.06 -13.20 -7.16
N SER A 52 -3.92 -14.13 -6.75
CA SER A 52 -4.11 -14.52 -5.35
C SER A 52 -3.48 -15.88 -5.09
N LEU A 53 -3.15 -16.14 -3.84
CA LEU A 53 -2.70 -17.46 -3.39
C LEU A 53 -3.92 -18.35 -3.17
N ASN A 54 -3.78 -19.63 -3.50
CA ASN A 54 -4.75 -20.65 -3.11
C ASN A 54 -4.51 -21.06 -1.66
N ASP A 55 -5.58 -21.44 -0.98
CA ASP A 55 -5.50 -21.98 0.37
C ASP A 55 -5.24 -23.50 0.32
N ALA A 56 -4.59 -24.02 1.36
CA ALA A 56 -4.44 -25.44 1.64
C ALA A 56 -4.80 -25.67 3.12
N PHE A 57 -5.72 -26.60 3.37
CA PHE A 57 -6.27 -26.88 4.70
C PHE A 57 -5.78 -28.19 5.29
N SER A 58 -4.98 -28.94 4.55
CA SER A 58 -4.44 -30.22 4.97
C SER A 58 -3.03 -30.49 4.43
N ILE A 59 -2.28 -31.33 5.12
CA ILE A 59 -0.96 -31.79 4.65
C ILE A 59 -1.09 -32.46 3.28
N LYS A 60 -2.15 -33.23 3.07
CA LYS A 60 -2.41 -33.88 1.78
C LYS A 60 -2.55 -32.90 0.61
N GLU A 61 -3.16 -31.74 0.84
CA GLU A 61 -3.27 -30.68 -0.18
C GLU A 61 -1.92 -30.05 -0.48
N VAL A 62 -1.06 -29.86 0.53
CA VAL A 62 0.32 -29.40 0.34
C VAL A 62 1.13 -30.41 -0.47
N GLU A 63 1.03 -31.72 -0.13
CA GLU A 63 1.68 -32.78 -0.92
C GLU A 63 1.20 -32.78 -2.39
N ASN A 64 -0.09 -32.65 -2.61
CA ASN A 64 -0.66 -32.59 -3.95
C ASN A 64 -0.16 -31.35 -4.71
N TRP A 65 -0.01 -30.21 -4.03
CA TRP A 65 0.55 -28.98 -4.60
C TRP A 65 2.02 -29.21 -4.98
N VAL A 66 2.84 -29.79 -4.11
CA VAL A 66 4.25 -30.11 -4.40
C VAL A 66 4.35 -31.04 -5.62
N ASN A 67 3.61 -32.15 -5.64
CA ASN A 67 3.58 -33.09 -6.74
C ASN A 67 3.21 -32.42 -8.08
N ARG A 68 2.25 -31.48 -8.04
CA ARG A 68 1.85 -30.72 -9.23
C ARG A 68 2.99 -29.82 -9.73
N ILE A 69 3.70 -29.14 -8.82
CA ILE A 69 4.83 -28.27 -9.20
C ILE A 69 5.95 -29.10 -9.79
N GLU A 70 6.34 -30.20 -9.14
CA GLU A 70 7.38 -31.10 -9.64
C GLU A 70 7.06 -31.63 -11.03
N LYS A 71 5.80 -32.00 -11.27
CA LYS A 71 5.32 -32.44 -12.59
C LYS A 71 5.43 -31.33 -13.64
N LEU A 72 5.08 -30.08 -13.28
CA LEU A 72 5.19 -28.94 -14.20
C LEU A 72 6.64 -28.57 -14.52
N LEU A 73 7.52 -28.67 -13.54
CA LEU A 73 8.95 -28.39 -13.69
C LEU A 73 9.72 -29.56 -14.30
N SER A 74 9.12 -30.75 -14.39
CA SER A 74 9.80 -32.01 -14.76
C SER A 74 11.02 -32.29 -13.91
N ASN A 75 11.03 -31.81 -12.65
CA ASN A 75 12.15 -31.94 -11.70
C ASN A 75 11.63 -31.97 -10.25
N LYS A 76 12.43 -32.55 -9.36
CA LYS A 76 12.16 -32.52 -7.91
C LYS A 76 12.47 -31.14 -7.32
N VAL A 77 11.62 -30.68 -6.41
CA VAL A 77 11.84 -29.45 -5.66
C VAL A 77 12.49 -29.81 -4.32
N SER A 78 13.73 -29.38 -4.10
CA SER A 78 14.50 -29.68 -2.90
C SER A 78 14.35 -28.64 -1.79
N GLU A 79 13.93 -27.41 -2.14
CA GLU A 79 13.86 -26.29 -1.20
C GLU A 79 12.56 -25.51 -1.38
N PHE A 80 12.02 -25.05 -0.25
CA PHE A 80 10.85 -24.17 -0.20
C PHE A 80 11.16 -22.96 0.69
N PHE A 81 10.70 -21.80 0.26
CA PHE A 81 10.66 -20.60 1.09
C PHE A 81 9.29 -20.48 1.73
N MET A 82 9.25 -20.26 3.03
CA MET A 82 8.01 -20.06 3.79
C MET A 82 8.00 -18.65 4.37
N ASP A 83 6.90 -17.94 4.20
CA ASP A 83 6.72 -16.60 4.72
C ASP A 83 5.31 -16.42 5.32
N VAL A 84 5.13 -15.36 6.10
CA VAL A 84 3.83 -15.01 6.70
C VAL A 84 2.94 -14.40 5.62
N LYS A 85 1.75 -14.98 5.42
CA LYS A 85 0.70 -14.37 4.60
C LYS A 85 0.07 -13.21 5.38
N MET A 86 0.45 -11.99 5.06
CA MET A 86 -0.13 -10.80 5.65
C MET A 86 -1.62 -10.68 5.32
N ASP A 87 -2.41 -10.22 6.30
CA ASP A 87 -3.85 -10.07 6.15
C ASP A 87 -4.23 -8.58 6.12
N GLY A 88 -4.56 -8.08 4.94
CA GLY A 88 -4.86 -6.68 4.70
C GLY A 88 -5.56 -6.43 3.37
N LEU A 89 -5.18 -5.36 2.68
CA LEU A 89 -5.67 -4.98 1.35
C LEU A 89 -4.52 -5.03 0.34
N ALA A 90 -4.61 -5.94 -0.62
CA ALA A 90 -3.61 -6.03 -1.69
C ALA A 90 -3.63 -4.78 -2.58
N CYS A 91 -2.45 -4.20 -2.81
CA CYS A 91 -2.29 -2.96 -3.56
C CYS A 91 -1.04 -3.04 -4.46
N ALA A 92 -1.16 -2.48 -5.67
CA ALA A 92 -0.05 -2.23 -6.58
C ALA A 92 0.34 -0.75 -6.50
N LEU A 93 1.61 -0.48 -6.21
CA LEU A 93 2.22 0.85 -6.20
C LEU A 93 2.98 1.03 -7.51
N VAL A 94 2.59 2.03 -8.29
CA VAL A 94 3.21 2.36 -9.57
C VAL A 94 4.13 3.56 -9.42
N TYR A 95 5.36 3.37 -9.86
CA TYR A 95 6.37 4.42 -9.94
C TYR A 95 6.74 4.67 -11.40
N GLN A 96 6.84 5.94 -11.78
CA GLN A 96 7.37 6.35 -13.06
C GLN A 96 8.68 7.11 -12.84
N ASP A 97 9.77 6.59 -13.39
CA ASP A 97 11.12 7.15 -13.20
C ASP A 97 11.48 7.38 -11.71
N GLY A 98 11.07 6.42 -10.89
CA GLY A 98 11.30 6.42 -9.45
C GLY A 98 10.36 7.31 -8.64
N ILE A 99 9.42 8.03 -9.26
CA ILE A 99 8.40 8.86 -8.59
C ILE A 99 7.11 8.05 -8.46
N PHE A 100 6.50 8.08 -7.27
CA PHE A 100 5.19 7.46 -7.02
C PHE A 100 4.10 8.21 -7.78
N VAL A 101 3.42 7.53 -8.69
CA VAL A 101 2.39 8.13 -9.55
C VAL A 101 1.00 7.54 -9.32
N GLN A 102 0.90 6.26 -8.93
CA GLN A 102 -0.42 5.62 -8.79
C GLN A 102 -0.41 4.47 -7.79
N ALA A 103 -1.55 4.25 -7.12
CA ALA A 103 -1.82 3.06 -6.33
C ALA A 103 -3.17 2.46 -6.74
N ILE A 104 -3.20 1.13 -6.93
CA ILE A 104 -4.36 0.42 -7.48
C ILE A 104 -4.66 -0.77 -6.56
N THR A 105 -5.89 -0.89 -6.06
CA THR A 105 -6.33 -2.08 -5.31
C THR A 105 -6.37 -3.30 -6.24
N ARG A 106 -6.27 -4.52 -5.68
CA ARG A 106 -6.33 -5.74 -6.48
C ARG A 106 -7.62 -5.84 -7.32
N GLY A 107 -8.77 -5.42 -6.75
CA GLY A 107 -10.07 -5.58 -7.39
C GLY A 107 -10.37 -7.05 -7.72
N ASP A 108 -10.83 -7.31 -8.94
CA ASP A 108 -11.09 -8.65 -9.47
C ASP A 108 -9.85 -9.35 -10.07
N SER A 109 -8.68 -8.81 -9.83
CA SER A 109 -7.37 -9.22 -10.35
C SER A 109 -7.01 -8.63 -11.73
N TYR A 110 -7.94 -8.10 -12.47
CA TYR A 110 -7.74 -7.45 -13.78
C TYR A 110 -7.97 -5.95 -13.69
N VAL A 111 -8.96 -5.53 -12.90
CA VAL A 111 -9.36 -4.13 -12.72
C VAL A 111 -9.46 -3.84 -11.24
N GLY A 112 -8.76 -2.81 -10.78
CA GLY A 112 -8.81 -2.31 -9.41
C GLY A 112 -9.37 -0.90 -9.32
N GLU A 113 -9.36 -0.34 -8.11
CA GLU A 113 -9.73 1.04 -7.82
C GLU A 113 -8.47 1.88 -7.64
N ASP A 114 -8.43 3.06 -8.23
CA ASP A 114 -7.36 4.03 -8.01
C ASP A 114 -7.50 4.64 -6.61
N VAL A 115 -6.59 4.27 -5.73
CA VAL A 115 -6.54 4.74 -4.33
C VAL A 115 -5.29 5.61 -4.07
N THR A 116 -4.74 6.22 -5.11
CA THR A 116 -3.47 6.96 -5.08
C THR A 116 -3.44 8.00 -3.97
N ASN A 117 -4.47 8.86 -3.88
CA ASN A 117 -4.52 9.92 -2.88
C ASN A 117 -4.50 9.36 -1.44
N ASN A 118 -5.20 8.26 -1.20
CA ASN A 118 -5.26 7.63 0.12
C ASN A 118 -3.94 6.94 0.46
N VAL A 119 -3.34 6.23 -0.50
CA VAL A 119 -2.05 5.56 -0.28
C VAL A 119 -0.90 6.55 -0.10
N ARG A 120 -0.96 7.75 -0.69
CA ARG A 120 0.01 8.82 -0.41
C ARG A 120 0.10 9.19 1.06
N THR A 121 -0.99 9.09 1.82
CA THR A 121 -1.00 9.42 3.24
C THR A 121 -0.20 8.42 4.07
N ILE A 122 0.03 7.20 3.58
CA ILE A 122 0.80 6.17 4.27
C ILE A 122 2.28 6.56 4.32
N LYS A 123 2.76 6.95 5.49
CA LYS A 123 4.13 7.47 5.69
C LYS A 123 5.23 6.47 5.27
N SER A 124 4.97 5.16 5.38
CA SER A 124 5.92 4.12 4.97
C SER A 124 6.01 3.91 3.45
N VAL A 125 5.08 4.46 2.66
CA VAL A 125 5.16 4.45 1.20
C VAL A 125 6.06 5.59 0.74
N PRO A 126 7.21 5.31 0.12
CA PRO A 126 8.10 6.36 -0.37
C PRO A 126 7.46 7.04 -1.59
N LEU A 127 7.42 8.38 -1.60
CA LEU A 127 6.97 9.14 -2.77
C LEU A 127 8.03 9.17 -3.88
N ARG A 128 9.28 8.86 -3.52
CA ARG A 128 10.41 8.66 -4.45
C ARG A 128 11.22 7.44 -4.02
N LEU A 129 11.56 6.57 -4.95
CA LEU A 129 12.47 5.45 -4.72
C LEU A 129 13.90 5.96 -4.54
N ARG A 130 14.67 5.32 -3.67
CA ARG A 130 16.07 5.69 -3.39
C ARG A 130 16.94 5.45 -4.63
N LYS A 131 17.86 6.37 -4.90
CA LYS A 131 18.78 6.29 -6.05
C LYS A 131 19.96 5.35 -5.82
N GLU A 132 20.21 4.93 -4.60
CA GLU A 132 21.38 4.17 -4.19
C GLU A 132 21.10 2.66 -4.15
N GLY A 133 22.13 1.88 -4.46
CA GLY A 133 22.12 0.42 -4.33
C GLY A 133 21.90 -0.35 -5.63
N LYS A 134 21.90 -1.68 -5.49
CA LYS A 134 21.82 -2.64 -6.60
C LYS A 134 20.53 -2.61 -7.41
N TYR A 135 19.51 -1.93 -6.91
CA TYR A 135 18.18 -1.85 -7.53
C TYR A 135 17.94 -0.54 -8.32
N SER A 136 18.99 0.22 -8.62
CA SER A 136 18.90 1.47 -9.36
C SER A 136 18.27 1.34 -10.77
N HIS A 137 18.29 0.14 -11.35
CA HIS A 137 17.62 -0.12 -12.63
C HIS A 137 16.10 0.04 -12.56
N PHE A 138 15.45 -0.12 -11.38
CA PHE A 138 14.03 0.15 -11.21
C PHE A 138 13.66 1.64 -11.18
N LEU A 139 14.65 2.54 -11.22
CA LEU A 139 14.43 3.97 -11.26
C LEU A 139 14.16 4.51 -12.67
N LYS A 140 14.23 3.66 -13.71
CA LYS A 140 13.97 4.05 -15.09
C LYS A 140 12.68 3.42 -15.58
N GLY A 141 11.84 4.24 -16.23
CA GLY A 141 10.55 3.81 -16.75
C GLY A 141 9.54 3.46 -15.65
N ARG A 142 8.57 2.61 -16.02
CA ARG A 142 7.49 2.20 -15.13
C ARG A 142 7.91 1.00 -14.29
N THR A 143 7.87 1.15 -12.97
CA THR A 143 8.06 0.08 -11.99
C THR A 143 6.78 -0.12 -11.18
N GLU A 144 6.35 -1.35 -11.02
CA GLU A 144 5.20 -1.72 -10.20
C GLU A 144 5.64 -2.59 -9.03
N ILE A 145 5.33 -2.14 -7.81
CA ILE A 145 5.64 -2.83 -6.56
C ILE A 145 4.32 -3.28 -5.94
N ARG A 146 4.15 -4.58 -5.76
CA ARG A 146 2.95 -5.17 -5.16
C ARG A 146 3.18 -5.46 -3.70
N GLY A 147 2.18 -5.20 -2.88
CA GLY A 147 2.25 -5.43 -1.44
C GLY A 147 0.88 -5.50 -0.80
N GLU A 148 0.88 -5.51 0.52
CA GLU A 148 -0.32 -5.58 1.34
C GLU A 148 -0.36 -4.37 2.28
N ILE A 149 -1.46 -3.62 2.25
CA ILE A 149 -1.74 -2.56 3.22
C ILE A 149 -2.36 -3.22 4.44
N ILE A 150 -1.68 -3.12 5.57
CA ILE A 150 -2.08 -3.77 6.82
C ILE A 150 -2.31 -2.76 7.94
N MET A 151 -3.17 -3.12 8.88
CA MET A 151 -3.32 -2.46 10.18
C MET A 151 -2.63 -3.31 11.25
N LEU A 152 -1.69 -2.74 12.00
CA LEU A 152 -1.06 -3.46 13.10
C LEU A 152 -2.05 -3.72 14.23
N LYS A 153 -1.99 -4.91 14.84
CA LYS A 153 -2.90 -5.29 15.94
C LYS A 153 -2.87 -4.32 17.13
N LYS A 154 -1.69 -3.74 17.43
CA LYS A 154 -1.55 -2.75 18.51
C LYS A 154 -2.34 -1.48 18.22
N ASP A 155 -2.25 -0.98 16.98
CA ASP A 155 -2.89 0.26 16.56
C ASP A 155 -4.41 0.06 16.41
N PHE A 156 -4.84 -1.10 15.90
CA PHE A 156 -6.23 -1.50 15.88
C PHE A 156 -6.87 -1.53 17.27
N LYS A 157 -6.17 -2.11 18.27
CA LYS A 157 -6.65 -2.14 19.66
C LYS A 157 -6.75 -0.73 20.25
N ALA A 158 -5.71 0.10 20.04
CA ALA A 158 -5.70 1.47 20.54
C ALA A 158 -6.84 2.30 19.96
N LEU A 159 -7.11 2.15 18.67
CA LEU A 159 -8.22 2.81 18.00
C LEU A 159 -9.59 2.38 18.55
N ASN A 160 -9.81 1.08 18.74
CA ASN A 160 -11.06 0.57 19.31
C ASN A 160 -11.27 1.06 20.76
N VAL A 161 -10.23 1.15 21.59
CA VAL A 161 -10.32 1.75 22.93
C VAL A 161 -10.74 3.23 22.88
N GLN A 162 -10.24 4.00 21.90
CA GLN A 162 -10.67 5.38 21.70
C GLN A 162 -12.14 5.48 21.28
N ARG A 163 -12.60 4.61 20.37
CA ARG A 163 -13.99 4.56 19.92
C ARG A 163 -14.93 4.16 21.06
N GLU A 164 -14.56 3.19 21.87
CA GLU A 164 -15.33 2.76 23.05
C GLU A 164 -15.55 3.93 24.02
N LYS A 165 -14.49 4.70 24.31
CA LYS A 165 -14.59 5.92 25.15
C LYS A 165 -15.54 6.98 24.59
N LYS A 166 -15.73 7.01 23.27
CA LYS A 166 -16.64 7.92 22.56
C LYS A 166 -18.02 7.31 22.31
N SER A 167 -18.29 6.09 22.81
CA SER A 167 -19.53 5.33 22.53
C SER A 167 -19.78 5.13 21.03
N GLU A 168 -18.73 4.99 20.22
CA GLU A 168 -18.80 4.72 18.80
C GLU A 168 -18.73 3.21 18.51
N PRO A 169 -19.34 2.71 17.42
CA PRO A 169 -19.23 1.30 17.02
C PRO A 169 -17.78 0.86 16.83
N LEU A 170 -17.42 -0.31 17.38
CA LEU A 170 -16.08 -0.85 17.26
C LEU A 170 -15.84 -1.47 15.88
N PHE A 171 -14.59 -1.42 15.41
CA PHE A 171 -14.19 -2.12 14.21
C PHE A 171 -14.06 -3.63 14.48
N ALA A 172 -14.54 -4.46 13.53
CA ALA A 172 -14.59 -5.91 13.70
C ALA A 172 -13.22 -6.58 13.60
N ASN A 173 -12.38 -6.17 12.63
CA ASN A 173 -11.05 -6.73 12.44
C ASN A 173 -10.10 -5.75 11.74
N PRO A 174 -8.77 -5.95 11.87
CA PRO A 174 -7.75 -5.06 11.27
C PRO A 174 -7.82 -4.97 9.76
N ARG A 175 -8.08 -6.09 9.06
CA ARG A 175 -8.16 -6.14 7.59
C ARG A 175 -9.30 -5.25 7.06
N ASN A 176 -10.49 -5.42 7.61
CA ASN A 176 -11.66 -4.64 7.18
C ASN A 176 -11.47 -3.15 7.50
N LEU A 177 -10.82 -2.83 8.63
CA LEU A 177 -10.47 -1.46 8.95
C LEU A 177 -9.49 -0.88 7.92
N ALA A 178 -8.39 -1.58 7.61
CA ALA A 178 -7.43 -1.13 6.60
C ALA A 178 -8.09 -0.92 5.23
N ALA A 179 -8.88 -1.90 4.78
CA ALA A 179 -9.60 -1.83 3.50
C ALA A 179 -10.63 -0.70 3.46
N GLY A 180 -11.40 -0.51 4.53
CA GLY A 180 -12.40 0.55 4.65
C GLY A 180 -11.75 1.94 4.72
N THR A 181 -10.63 2.06 5.44
CA THR A 181 -9.89 3.32 5.53
C THR A 181 -9.33 3.73 4.17
N ILE A 182 -8.66 2.82 3.46
CA ILE A 182 -8.09 3.12 2.13
C ILE A 182 -9.17 3.44 1.08
N ARG A 183 -10.41 3.06 1.32
CA ARG A 183 -11.54 3.35 0.44
C ARG A 183 -12.41 4.52 0.90
N GLN A 184 -11.91 5.39 1.80
CA GLN A 184 -12.54 6.66 2.12
C GLN A 184 -12.40 7.64 0.94
N LEU A 185 -13.45 8.38 0.64
CA LEU A 185 -13.42 9.36 -0.46
C LEU A 185 -12.61 10.61 -0.10
N ASP A 186 -12.55 10.96 1.18
CA ASP A 186 -11.71 12.05 1.68
C ASP A 186 -10.39 11.51 2.25
N PRO A 187 -9.23 11.79 1.61
CA PRO A 187 -7.92 11.37 2.08
C PRO A 187 -7.54 11.91 3.47
N LYS A 188 -8.18 13.00 3.93
CA LYS A 188 -7.97 13.55 5.28
C LYS A 188 -8.44 12.60 6.37
N LEU A 189 -9.40 11.72 6.06
CA LEU A 189 -9.87 10.69 6.98
C LEU A 189 -8.94 9.47 7.03
N VAL A 190 -7.99 9.39 6.10
CA VAL A 190 -7.01 8.29 5.98
C VAL A 190 -5.68 8.66 6.63
N ALA A 191 -5.32 9.94 6.64
CA ALA A 191 -4.05 10.52 7.10
C ALA A 191 -3.82 10.43 8.61
#